data_879bd5b4c9a92896b86d4d46e582ccb8
#
_entry.id   879bd5b4c9a92896b86d4d46e582ccb8
#
_cell.length_a   1.000
_cell.length_b   1.000
_cell.length_c   1.000
_cell.angle_alpha   90.00
_cell.angle_beta   90.00
_cell.angle_gamma   90.00
#
_symmetry.space_group_name_H-M   'P 1'
#
loop_
_entity.id
_entity.type
_entity.pdbx_description
1 polymer ?
#
loop_
_entity_poly.entity_id
_entity_poly.type
_entity_poly.pdbx_seq_one_letter_code
_entity_poly.pdbx_strand_id
1 'polypeptide(L)'
;IADIRSIVMVEDNPRFYSIILPLIYRTALKHTRSLIDRSLSDTDRLLLFRARPKILLASSYEEAENIYKKYRNNILGFISDIQFPLKGKLDQGAGLKLAEMIRKKDSDMPIVLQSTNIAHKEHAESINTAFIHKNSSSLIQDLKDFVTKNFGFGDFVFRYKSGKEISRAANMASFRSELEKLPTKSLLHHASKNHFSNWLAVRCEFRLASQLRPIKVDKYSNLEDLRNVLLNIIDGQYDNNT
;
A
#
# COMPACT_ATOMS: atom_id res chain seq x y z
N ILE A 1 4.57 -1.01 -20.12
CA ILE A 1 4.58 -2.05 -19.06
C ILE A 1 3.65 -1.53 -17.99
N ALA A 2 2.58 -2.28 -17.68
CA ALA A 2 1.66 -1.90 -16.63
C ALA A 2 2.43 -1.78 -15.30
N ASP A 3 2.24 -0.67 -14.59
CA ASP A 3 2.87 -0.37 -13.31
C ASP A 3 2.19 -1.20 -12.18
N ILE A 4 2.44 -2.51 -12.21
CA ILE A 4 1.77 -3.50 -11.35
C ILE A 4 2.26 -3.32 -9.92
N ARG A 5 1.32 -3.12 -9.01
CA ARG A 5 1.58 -3.01 -7.57
C ARG A 5 1.82 -4.37 -6.94
N SER A 6 2.59 -4.39 -5.87
CA SER A 6 2.98 -5.62 -5.18
C SER A 6 2.82 -5.50 -3.67
N ILE A 7 2.42 -6.60 -3.05
CA ILE A 7 2.43 -6.79 -1.61
C ILE A 7 3.57 -7.76 -1.32
N VAL A 8 4.45 -7.44 -0.39
CA VAL A 8 5.53 -8.34 0.01
C VAL A 8 5.11 -9.10 1.27
N MET A 9 5.17 -10.40 1.19
CA MET A 9 4.95 -11.29 2.31
C MET A 9 6.28 -11.97 2.67
N VAL A 10 6.72 -11.84 3.92
CA VAL A 10 7.94 -12.47 4.43
C VAL A 10 7.56 -13.51 5.47
N GLU A 11 7.69 -14.78 5.11
CA GLU A 11 7.32 -15.92 5.94
C GLU A 11 8.04 -17.17 5.43
N ASP A 12 8.82 -17.83 6.26
CA ASP A 12 9.54 -19.06 5.90
C ASP A 12 8.77 -20.33 6.26
N ASN A 13 7.76 -20.22 7.13
CA ASN A 13 6.97 -21.36 7.58
C ASN A 13 5.75 -21.62 6.68
N PRO A 14 5.70 -22.80 5.98
CA PRO A 14 4.61 -23.17 5.10
C PRO A 14 3.22 -23.13 5.74
N ARG A 15 3.14 -23.47 7.02
CA ARG A 15 1.88 -23.45 7.77
C ARG A 15 1.24 -22.06 7.79
N PHE A 16 2.03 -21.02 8.01
CA PHE A 16 1.49 -19.67 8.13
C PHE A 16 1.24 -19.05 6.75
N TYR A 17 2.18 -19.15 5.81
CA TYR A 17 1.93 -18.55 4.50
C TYR A 17 0.78 -19.24 3.74
N SER A 18 0.52 -20.53 3.95
CA SER A 18 -0.61 -21.22 3.32
C SER A 18 -1.99 -20.74 3.84
N ILE A 19 -2.04 -20.16 5.04
CA ILE A 19 -3.25 -19.53 5.60
C ILE A 19 -3.38 -18.08 5.12
N ILE A 20 -2.28 -17.33 5.17
CA ILE A 20 -2.28 -15.87 4.95
C ILE A 20 -2.37 -15.54 3.45
N LEU A 21 -1.65 -16.27 2.60
CA LEU A 21 -1.58 -16.02 1.17
C LEU A 21 -2.98 -16.04 0.49
N PRO A 22 -3.84 -17.07 0.72
CA PRO A 22 -5.19 -17.07 0.18
C PRO A 22 -6.06 -15.92 0.68
N LEU A 23 -5.86 -15.48 1.93
CA LEU A 23 -6.60 -14.35 2.49
C LEU A 23 -6.27 -13.05 1.74
N ILE A 24 -4.98 -12.74 1.58
CA ILE A 24 -4.53 -11.55 0.88
C ILE A 24 -5.00 -11.60 -0.58
N TYR A 25 -4.87 -12.75 -1.22
CA TYR A 25 -5.29 -12.95 -2.60
C TYR A 25 -6.80 -12.74 -2.78
N ARG A 26 -7.63 -13.30 -1.90
CA ARG A 26 -9.09 -13.10 -1.91
C ARG A 26 -9.44 -11.62 -1.68
N THR A 27 -8.74 -10.93 -0.78
CA THR A 27 -8.95 -9.51 -0.51
C THR A 27 -8.64 -8.67 -1.75
N ALA A 28 -7.51 -8.92 -2.41
CA ALA A 28 -7.14 -8.26 -3.66
C ALA A 28 -8.14 -8.56 -4.80
N LEU A 29 -8.58 -9.81 -4.94
CA LEU A 29 -9.59 -10.19 -5.94
C LEU A 29 -10.95 -9.53 -5.67
N LYS A 30 -11.40 -9.51 -4.42
CA LYS A 30 -12.67 -8.87 -4.04
C LYS A 30 -12.64 -7.39 -4.40
N HIS A 31 -11.52 -6.71 -4.09
CA HIS A 31 -11.32 -5.32 -4.45
C HIS A 31 -11.36 -5.13 -5.99
N THR A 32 -10.58 -5.91 -6.75
CA THR A 32 -10.59 -5.83 -8.22
C THR A 32 -11.99 -6.04 -8.78
N ARG A 33 -12.74 -7.03 -8.26
CA ARG A 33 -14.12 -7.29 -8.70
C ARG A 33 -15.06 -6.12 -8.41
N SER A 34 -14.88 -5.41 -7.29
CA SER A 34 -15.72 -4.24 -6.96
C SER A 34 -15.50 -3.04 -7.88
N LEU A 35 -14.37 -3.01 -8.60
CA LEU A 35 -14.05 -1.98 -9.58
C LEU A 35 -14.59 -2.30 -11.00
N ILE A 36 -15.02 -3.54 -11.24
CA ILE A 36 -15.53 -3.95 -12.55
C ILE A 36 -16.96 -3.47 -12.71
N ASP A 37 -17.16 -2.50 -13.57
CA ASP A 37 -18.48 -2.08 -14.01
C ASP A 37 -19.05 -3.10 -15.03
N ARG A 38 -20.38 -3.22 -15.06
CA ARG A 38 -21.09 -4.07 -16.05
C ARG A 38 -20.98 -3.53 -17.48
N SER A 39 -20.68 -2.24 -17.63
CA SER A 39 -20.47 -1.58 -18.93
C SER A 39 -19.13 -1.91 -19.59
N LEU A 40 -18.15 -2.44 -18.84
CA LEU A 40 -16.82 -2.77 -19.36
C LEU A 40 -16.87 -3.95 -20.33
N SER A 41 -16.08 -3.87 -21.41
CA SER A 41 -15.85 -4.98 -22.32
C SER A 41 -15.15 -6.15 -21.62
N ASP A 42 -15.26 -7.37 -22.17
CA ASP A 42 -14.58 -8.53 -21.62
C ASP A 42 -13.04 -8.38 -21.65
N THR A 43 -12.53 -7.66 -22.65
CA THR A 43 -11.10 -7.31 -22.74
C THR A 43 -10.67 -6.41 -21.59
N ASP A 44 -11.44 -5.38 -21.27
CA ASP A 44 -11.14 -4.46 -20.17
C ASP A 44 -11.21 -5.18 -18.82
N ARG A 45 -12.20 -6.03 -18.62
CA ARG A 45 -12.32 -6.88 -17.43
C ARG A 45 -11.09 -7.78 -17.26
N LEU A 46 -10.62 -8.40 -18.35
CA LEU A 46 -9.43 -9.25 -18.33
C LEU A 46 -8.17 -8.44 -17.98
N LEU A 47 -8.03 -7.22 -18.52
CA LEU A 47 -6.93 -6.32 -18.20
C LEU A 47 -6.93 -5.93 -16.71
N LEU A 48 -8.10 -5.59 -16.14
CA LEU A 48 -8.23 -5.30 -14.72
C LEU A 48 -7.81 -6.49 -13.85
N PHE A 49 -8.22 -7.71 -14.18
CA PHE A 49 -7.79 -8.91 -13.46
C PHE A 49 -6.28 -9.16 -13.56
N ARG A 50 -5.66 -8.89 -14.70
CA ARG A 50 -4.20 -9.01 -14.88
C ARG A 50 -3.42 -7.95 -14.11
N ALA A 51 -3.99 -6.76 -13.99
CA ALA A 51 -3.38 -5.61 -13.33
C ALA A 51 -3.51 -5.61 -11.80
N ARG A 52 -4.27 -6.56 -11.22
CA ARG A 52 -4.40 -6.67 -9.76
C ARG A 52 -3.03 -6.75 -9.06
N PRO A 53 -2.90 -6.27 -7.82
CA PRO A 53 -1.67 -6.37 -7.06
C PRO A 53 -1.15 -7.82 -6.98
N LYS A 54 0.16 -7.97 -7.14
CA LYS A 54 0.85 -9.27 -7.03
C LYS A 54 1.35 -9.47 -5.62
N ILE A 55 1.42 -10.72 -5.18
CA ILE A 55 2.01 -11.07 -3.90
C ILE A 55 3.39 -11.64 -4.17
N LEU A 56 4.41 -11.03 -3.59
CA LEU A 56 5.80 -11.47 -3.65
C LEU A 56 6.14 -12.13 -2.31
N LEU A 57 6.45 -13.41 -2.34
CA LEU A 57 6.84 -14.17 -1.16
C LEU A 57 8.36 -14.15 -1.02
N ALA A 58 8.84 -13.90 0.20
CA ALA A 58 10.23 -14.04 0.62
C ALA A 58 10.29 -14.98 1.83
N SER A 59 11.31 -15.82 1.88
CA SER A 59 11.56 -16.77 2.96
C SER A 59 12.78 -16.39 3.80
N SER A 60 13.50 -15.34 3.43
CA SER A 60 14.69 -14.84 4.12
C SER A 60 14.78 -13.31 4.08
N TYR A 61 15.65 -12.77 4.94
CA TYR A 61 15.94 -11.33 4.98
C TYR A 61 16.49 -10.83 3.63
N GLU A 62 17.43 -11.57 3.06
CA GLU A 62 18.10 -11.22 1.82
C GLU A 62 17.13 -11.18 0.64
N GLU A 63 16.21 -12.14 0.57
CA GLU A 63 15.15 -12.15 -0.44
C GLU A 63 14.24 -10.93 -0.29
N ALA A 64 13.77 -10.65 0.93
CA ALA A 64 12.91 -9.50 1.22
C ALA A 64 13.61 -8.17 0.92
N GLU A 65 14.89 -8.03 1.29
CA GLU A 65 15.69 -6.85 1.00
C GLU A 65 15.89 -6.65 -0.52
N ASN A 66 16.17 -7.73 -1.25
CA ASN A 66 16.32 -7.70 -2.71
C ASN A 66 15.02 -7.31 -3.40
N ILE A 67 13.87 -7.86 -2.96
CA ILE A 67 12.55 -7.46 -3.44
C ILE A 67 12.33 -5.97 -3.18
N TYR A 68 12.62 -5.49 -1.97
CA TYR A 68 12.48 -4.08 -1.62
C TYR A 68 13.35 -3.19 -2.51
N LYS A 69 14.64 -3.50 -2.66
CA LYS A 69 15.56 -2.71 -3.51
C LYS A 69 15.08 -2.63 -4.95
N LYS A 70 14.58 -3.74 -5.50
CA LYS A 70 14.19 -3.84 -6.90
C LYS A 70 12.83 -3.20 -7.19
N TYR A 71 11.86 -3.35 -6.28
CA TYR A 71 10.47 -3.00 -6.52
C TYR A 71 9.90 -1.92 -5.58
N ARG A 72 10.74 -1.24 -4.77
CA ARG A 72 10.29 -0.31 -3.71
C ARG A 72 9.19 0.67 -4.16
N ASN A 73 9.29 1.14 -5.40
CA ASN A 73 8.33 2.09 -5.95
C ASN A 73 6.96 1.48 -6.28
N ASN A 74 6.87 0.16 -6.34
CA ASN A 74 5.65 -0.59 -6.68
C ASN A 74 5.07 -1.33 -5.48
N ILE A 75 5.78 -1.34 -4.34
CA ILE A 75 5.34 -2.03 -3.14
C ILE A 75 4.26 -1.21 -2.44
N LEU A 76 3.14 -1.85 -2.13
CA LEU A 76 2.04 -1.29 -1.34
C LEU A 76 2.29 -1.42 0.16
N GLY A 77 3.00 -2.46 0.56
CA GLY A 77 3.35 -2.71 1.95
C GLY A 77 3.88 -4.11 2.20
N PHE A 78 4.22 -4.36 3.47
CA PHE A 78 4.80 -5.61 3.95
C PHE A 78 3.91 -6.27 4.99
N ILE A 79 3.81 -7.60 4.87
CA ILE A 79 3.29 -8.50 5.88
C ILE A 79 4.44 -9.43 6.22
N SER A 80 5.02 -9.32 7.41
CA SER A 80 6.25 -10.04 7.74
C SER A 80 6.14 -10.78 9.06
N ASP A 81 6.61 -12.02 9.08
CA ASP A 81 7.02 -12.64 10.34
C ASP A 81 8.16 -11.82 10.98
N ILE A 82 8.39 -12.03 12.27
CA ILE A 82 9.53 -11.48 12.98
C ILE A 82 10.72 -12.45 12.94
N GLN A 83 10.47 -13.76 12.93
CA GLN A 83 11.49 -14.80 12.97
C GLN A 83 11.61 -15.50 11.63
N PHE A 84 12.72 -15.31 10.94
CA PHE A 84 13.06 -16.00 9.69
C PHE A 84 14.57 -15.94 9.44
N PRO A 85 15.11 -16.68 8.46
CA PRO A 85 16.54 -16.72 8.19
C PRO A 85 17.15 -15.36 7.83
N LEU A 86 18.27 -15.03 8.48
CA LEU A 86 19.18 -13.94 8.18
C LEU A 86 20.59 -14.54 8.05
N LYS A 87 21.24 -14.36 6.90
CA LYS A 87 22.55 -14.97 6.57
C LYS A 87 22.54 -16.49 6.74
N GLY A 88 21.44 -17.12 6.34
CA GLY A 88 21.28 -18.58 6.38
C GLY A 88 21.03 -19.18 7.76
N LYS A 89 20.83 -18.35 8.80
CA LYS A 89 20.52 -18.80 10.17
C LYS A 89 19.23 -18.16 10.65
N LEU A 90 18.40 -18.90 11.38
CA LEU A 90 17.18 -18.37 11.99
C LEU A 90 17.54 -17.24 12.96
N ASP A 91 16.96 -16.06 12.71
CA ASP A 91 17.16 -14.86 13.54
C ASP A 91 15.83 -14.45 14.19
N GLN A 92 15.85 -14.26 15.51
CA GLN A 92 14.67 -14.00 16.33
C GLN A 92 14.07 -12.59 16.15
N GLY A 93 14.75 -11.72 15.41
CA GLY A 93 14.35 -10.33 15.17
C GLY A 93 14.55 -9.88 13.73
N ALA A 94 14.70 -10.80 12.78
CA ALA A 94 14.93 -10.48 11.38
C ALA A 94 13.89 -9.52 10.81
N GLY A 95 12.60 -9.73 11.14
CA GLY A 95 11.50 -8.87 10.70
C GLY A 95 11.54 -7.46 11.28
N LEU A 96 11.98 -7.31 12.54
CA LEU A 96 12.21 -5.99 13.14
C LEU A 96 13.35 -5.25 12.42
N LYS A 97 14.48 -5.93 12.19
CA LYS A 97 15.62 -5.37 11.44
C LYS A 97 15.24 -4.95 10.02
N LEU A 98 14.43 -5.78 9.34
CA LEU A 98 13.90 -5.46 8.01
C LEU A 98 13.01 -4.21 8.06
N ALA A 99 12.10 -4.14 9.03
CA ALA A 99 11.21 -3.01 9.20
C ALA A 99 11.97 -1.72 9.50
N GLU A 100 12.98 -1.76 10.36
CA GLU A 100 13.87 -0.62 10.66
C GLU A 100 14.62 -0.15 9.40
N MET A 101 15.15 -1.08 8.61
CA MET A 101 15.83 -0.77 7.35
C MET A 101 14.88 -0.07 6.37
N ILE A 102 13.64 -0.54 6.24
CA ILE A 102 12.62 0.07 5.40
C ILE A 102 12.25 1.45 5.92
N ARG A 103 12.03 1.61 7.24
CA ARG A 103 11.66 2.90 7.87
C ARG A 103 12.68 4.00 7.65
N LYS A 104 13.97 3.67 7.65
CA LYS A 104 15.06 4.63 7.35
C LYS A 104 14.96 5.21 5.94
N LYS A 105 14.40 4.45 4.99
CA LYS A 105 14.29 4.84 3.58
C LYS A 105 12.89 5.31 3.20
N ASP A 106 11.88 4.77 3.86
CA ASP A 106 10.46 5.06 3.64
C ASP A 106 9.71 4.99 4.97
N SER A 107 9.53 6.15 5.59
CA SER A 107 8.89 6.27 6.90
C SER A 107 7.41 5.89 6.91
N ASP A 108 6.76 5.91 5.74
CA ASP A 108 5.31 5.73 5.61
C ASP A 108 4.91 4.39 4.98
N MET A 109 5.88 3.56 4.58
CA MET A 109 5.61 2.24 4.04
C MET A 109 4.72 1.44 5.01
N PRO A 110 3.54 0.96 4.62
CA PRO A 110 2.72 0.14 5.49
C PRO A 110 3.43 -1.19 5.80
N ILE A 111 3.65 -1.46 7.09
CA ILE A 111 4.27 -2.70 7.55
C ILE A 111 3.44 -3.27 8.70
N VAL A 112 3.08 -4.54 8.61
CA VAL A 112 2.57 -5.32 9.74
C VAL A 112 3.52 -6.45 10.04
N LEU A 113 3.92 -6.52 11.31
CA LEU A 113 4.75 -7.58 11.85
C LEU A 113 3.88 -8.61 12.57
N GLN A 114 4.22 -9.86 12.42
CA GLN A 114 3.51 -10.98 13.03
C GLN A 114 4.47 -11.78 13.89
N SER A 115 4.00 -12.25 15.06
CA SER A 115 4.77 -13.14 15.92
C SER A 115 3.85 -13.96 16.81
N THR A 116 4.31 -15.12 17.23
CA THR A 116 3.73 -15.89 18.33
C THR A 116 4.17 -15.36 19.69
N ASN A 117 5.20 -14.53 19.75
CA ASN A 117 5.72 -13.90 20.96
C ASN A 117 5.21 -12.45 21.07
N ILE A 118 4.35 -12.20 22.06
CA ILE A 118 3.76 -10.88 22.32
C ILE A 118 4.81 -9.83 22.78
N ALA A 119 5.95 -10.26 23.31
CA ALA A 119 7.01 -9.34 23.75
C ALA A 119 7.57 -8.47 22.62
N HIS A 120 7.42 -8.90 21.37
CA HIS A 120 7.83 -8.12 20.21
C HIS A 120 6.92 -6.91 19.90
N LYS A 121 5.74 -6.83 20.52
CA LYS A 121 4.75 -5.80 20.23
C LYS A 121 5.27 -4.39 20.50
N GLU A 122 5.85 -4.17 21.68
CA GLU A 122 6.36 -2.85 22.10
C GLU A 122 7.45 -2.35 21.12
N HIS A 123 8.38 -3.22 20.74
CA HIS A 123 9.42 -2.86 19.77
C HIS A 123 8.81 -2.57 18.38
N ALA A 124 7.88 -3.40 17.90
CA ALA A 124 7.19 -3.17 16.62
C ALA A 124 6.48 -1.81 16.58
N GLU A 125 5.76 -1.46 17.65
CA GLU A 125 5.06 -0.20 17.77
C GLU A 125 6.04 1.00 17.86
N SER A 126 7.17 0.84 18.54
CA SER A 126 8.22 1.89 18.66
C SER A 126 8.83 2.28 17.31
N ILE A 127 8.89 1.36 16.37
CA ILE A 127 9.35 1.60 15.00
C ILE A 127 8.20 1.92 14.02
N ASN A 128 7.03 2.28 14.55
CA ASN A 128 5.85 2.67 13.78
C ASN A 128 5.39 1.59 12.80
N THR A 129 5.33 0.32 13.24
CA THR A 129 4.73 -0.78 12.51
C THR A 129 3.50 -1.31 13.25
N ALA A 130 2.54 -1.88 12.51
CA ALA A 130 1.48 -2.64 13.15
C ALA A 130 2.01 -3.99 13.64
N PHE A 131 1.41 -4.51 14.69
CA PHE A 131 1.72 -5.83 15.24
C PHE A 131 0.45 -6.68 15.33
N ILE A 132 0.55 -7.94 14.90
CA ILE A 132 -0.52 -8.93 15.02
C ILE A 132 0.04 -10.21 15.65
N HIS A 133 -0.62 -10.68 16.70
CA HIS A 133 -0.24 -11.94 17.35
C HIS A 133 -0.74 -13.13 16.54
N LYS A 134 0.17 -14.05 16.12
CA LYS A 134 -0.18 -15.19 15.24
C LYS A 134 -1.19 -16.19 15.84
N ASN A 135 -1.26 -16.28 17.16
CA ASN A 135 -2.20 -17.16 17.84
C ASN A 135 -3.51 -16.44 18.26
N SER A 136 -3.72 -15.20 17.80
CA SER A 136 -4.99 -14.51 18.07
C SER A 136 -6.14 -15.14 17.31
N SER A 137 -7.30 -15.25 17.94
CA SER A 137 -8.55 -15.66 17.27
C SER A 137 -8.98 -14.65 16.20
N SER A 138 -8.54 -13.40 16.29
CA SER A 138 -8.82 -12.32 15.33
C SER A 138 -7.78 -12.21 14.21
N LEU A 139 -6.72 -13.04 14.16
CA LEU A 139 -5.62 -12.94 13.18
C LEU A 139 -6.09 -12.65 11.75
N ILE A 140 -7.05 -13.43 11.27
CA ILE A 140 -7.57 -13.34 9.90
C ILE A 140 -8.28 -12.00 9.66
N GLN A 141 -9.08 -11.56 10.64
CA GLN A 141 -9.81 -10.29 10.55
C GLN A 141 -8.84 -9.10 10.64
N ASP A 142 -7.92 -9.13 11.60
CA ASP A 142 -6.93 -8.06 11.81
C ASP A 142 -6.04 -7.86 10.57
N LEU A 143 -5.59 -8.97 9.95
CA LEU A 143 -4.83 -8.92 8.69
C LEU A 143 -5.65 -8.34 7.55
N LYS A 144 -6.90 -8.78 7.39
CA LYS A 144 -7.80 -8.27 6.35
C LYS A 144 -8.05 -6.78 6.52
N ASP A 145 -8.28 -6.33 7.76
CA ASP A 145 -8.53 -4.92 8.08
C ASP A 145 -7.28 -4.09 7.82
N PHE A 146 -6.11 -4.59 8.22
CA PHE A 146 -4.83 -3.93 7.93
C PHE A 146 -4.59 -3.77 6.42
N VAL A 147 -4.75 -4.85 5.64
CA VAL A 147 -4.57 -4.85 4.18
C VAL A 147 -5.56 -3.88 3.51
N THR A 148 -6.84 -3.95 3.90
CA THR A 148 -7.87 -3.08 3.33
C THR A 148 -7.59 -1.62 3.62
N LYS A 149 -7.22 -1.29 4.85
CA LYS A 149 -7.01 0.08 5.31
C LYS A 149 -5.71 0.69 4.79
N ASN A 150 -4.64 -0.11 4.67
CA ASN A 150 -3.29 0.43 4.47
C ASN A 150 -2.73 0.18 3.05
N PHE A 151 -3.25 -0.80 2.31
CA PHE A 151 -2.74 -1.13 0.96
C PHE A 151 -3.58 -0.51 -0.17
N GLY A 152 -4.46 0.45 0.14
CA GLY A 152 -5.25 1.19 -0.83
C GLY A 152 -6.50 0.47 -1.34
N PHE A 153 -6.91 -0.66 -0.72
CA PHE A 153 -8.13 -1.38 -1.07
C PHE A 153 -9.41 -0.77 -0.47
N GLY A 154 -9.26 0.16 0.47
CA GLY A 154 -10.34 0.94 1.07
C GLY A 154 -10.38 2.37 0.56
N ASP A 155 -11.08 3.22 1.31
CA ASP A 155 -11.13 4.65 1.06
C ASP A 155 -9.75 5.28 1.11
N PHE A 156 -9.53 6.34 0.33
CA PHE A 156 -8.37 7.19 0.55
C PHE A 156 -8.57 8.00 1.83
N VAL A 157 -7.62 7.89 2.74
CA VAL A 157 -7.66 8.62 4.01
C VAL A 157 -6.73 9.83 3.92
N PHE A 158 -7.31 11.02 3.83
CA PHE A 158 -6.57 12.27 3.90
C PHE A 158 -6.17 12.53 5.35
N ARG A 159 -4.86 12.69 5.59
CA ARG A 159 -4.31 12.85 6.93
C ARG A 159 -3.09 13.77 6.95
N TYR A 160 -2.80 14.33 8.10
CA TYR A 160 -1.53 15.01 8.36
C TYR A 160 -0.38 13.98 8.52
N LYS A 161 0.86 14.46 8.42
CA LYS A 161 2.06 13.65 8.72
C LYS A 161 2.03 13.03 10.14
N SER A 162 1.35 13.68 11.09
CA SER A 162 1.12 13.15 12.44
C SER A 162 0.18 11.94 12.52
N GLY A 163 -0.45 11.54 11.39
CA GLY A 163 -1.45 10.48 11.34
C GLY A 163 -2.88 10.95 11.60
N LYS A 164 -3.10 12.22 12.05
CA LYS A 164 -4.44 12.76 12.30
C LYS A 164 -5.23 12.81 10.99
N GLU A 165 -6.35 12.10 10.96
CA GLU A 165 -7.29 12.05 9.83
C GLU A 165 -8.01 13.39 9.65
N ILE A 166 -8.26 13.76 8.39
CA ILE A 166 -8.98 14.96 7.98
C ILE A 166 -10.31 14.56 7.34
N SER A 167 -10.25 13.69 6.32
CA SER A 167 -11.41 13.25 5.56
C SER A 167 -11.12 11.93 4.82
N ARG A 168 -12.14 11.39 4.15
CA ARG A 168 -12.04 10.15 3.34
C ARG A 168 -12.67 10.34 1.99
N ALA A 169 -12.13 9.60 1.02
CA ALA A 169 -12.71 9.48 -0.31
C ALA A 169 -12.92 8.01 -0.69
N ALA A 170 -14.16 7.64 -0.93
CA ALA A 170 -14.53 6.28 -1.32
C ALA A 170 -14.43 6.05 -2.84
N ASN A 171 -14.52 7.12 -3.64
CA ASN A 171 -14.50 7.08 -5.10
C ASN A 171 -13.80 8.33 -5.67
N MET A 172 -13.68 8.39 -7.01
CA MET A 172 -12.99 9.49 -7.70
C MET A 172 -13.65 10.84 -7.49
N ALA A 173 -14.99 10.92 -7.50
CA ALA A 173 -15.70 12.17 -7.30
C ALA A 173 -15.42 12.76 -5.90
N SER A 174 -15.52 11.93 -4.85
CA SER A 174 -15.17 12.35 -3.48
C SER A 174 -13.68 12.64 -3.34
N PHE A 175 -12.79 11.87 -4.01
CA PHE A 175 -11.36 12.13 -3.99
C PHE A 175 -11.01 13.50 -4.57
N ARG A 176 -11.58 13.84 -5.72
CA ARG A 176 -11.41 15.15 -6.35
C ARG A 176 -11.91 16.27 -5.45
N SER A 177 -13.12 16.13 -4.90
CA SER A 177 -13.73 17.15 -4.03
C SER A 177 -12.93 17.37 -2.74
N GLU A 178 -12.39 16.30 -2.13
CA GLU A 178 -11.58 16.40 -0.93
C GLU A 178 -10.18 16.98 -1.23
N LEU A 179 -9.58 16.64 -2.39
CA LEU A 179 -8.29 17.18 -2.81
C LEU A 179 -8.35 18.71 -2.99
N GLU A 180 -9.47 19.23 -3.50
CA GLU A 180 -9.70 20.66 -3.69
C GLU A 180 -9.67 21.46 -2.38
N LYS A 181 -10.17 20.87 -1.29
CA LYS A 181 -10.28 21.49 0.03
C LYS A 181 -9.12 21.12 0.97
N LEU A 182 -8.24 20.22 0.51
CA LEU A 182 -7.24 19.62 1.38
C LEU A 182 -6.27 20.66 1.94
N PRO A 183 -6.03 20.70 3.27
CA PRO A 183 -5.01 21.57 3.84
C PRO A 183 -3.63 21.34 3.22
N THR A 184 -2.92 22.41 2.93
CA THR A 184 -1.61 22.41 2.25
C THR A 184 -0.59 21.45 2.87
N LYS A 185 -0.55 21.37 4.23
CA LYS A 185 0.35 20.43 4.94
C LYS A 185 0.03 18.96 4.66
N SER A 186 -1.24 18.62 4.47
CA SER A 186 -1.68 17.27 4.11
C SER A 186 -1.43 16.99 2.63
N LEU A 187 -1.68 17.96 1.76
CA LEU A 187 -1.36 17.86 0.33
C LEU A 187 0.12 17.53 0.13
N LEU A 188 1.00 18.29 0.78
CA LEU A 188 2.44 18.06 0.77
C LEU A 188 2.82 16.66 1.26
N HIS A 189 2.25 16.23 2.38
CA HIS A 189 2.50 14.90 2.94
C HIS A 189 2.15 13.79 1.95
N HIS A 190 0.95 13.82 1.37
CA HIS A 190 0.51 12.77 0.44
C HIS A 190 1.22 12.82 -0.91
N ALA A 191 1.44 14.01 -1.47
CA ALA A 191 2.09 14.17 -2.77
C ALA A 191 3.56 13.75 -2.71
N SER A 192 4.32 14.13 -1.66
CA SER A 192 5.73 13.77 -1.50
C SER A 192 5.98 12.28 -1.35
N LYS A 193 4.96 11.50 -1.00
CA LYS A 193 5.02 10.05 -0.75
C LYS A 193 4.31 9.21 -1.82
N ASN A 194 3.86 9.83 -2.91
CA ASN A 194 3.11 9.17 -3.98
C ASN A 194 1.84 8.44 -3.52
N HIS A 195 1.24 8.83 -2.38
CA HIS A 195 0.05 8.17 -1.85
C HIS A 195 -1.12 8.22 -2.84
N PHE A 196 -1.31 9.35 -3.55
CA PHE A 196 -2.35 9.51 -4.55
C PHE A 196 -2.18 8.52 -5.71
N SER A 197 -1.00 8.47 -6.33
CA SER A 197 -0.74 7.56 -7.44
C SER A 197 -0.81 6.09 -7.02
N ASN A 198 -0.43 5.76 -5.78
CA ASN A 198 -0.53 4.40 -5.26
C ASN A 198 -1.99 3.97 -5.11
N TRP A 199 -2.84 4.81 -4.52
CA TRP A 199 -4.26 4.52 -4.35
C TRP A 199 -4.99 4.38 -5.69
N LEU A 200 -4.70 5.29 -6.64
CA LEU A 200 -5.25 5.22 -7.99
C LEU A 200 -4.82 3.96 -8.74
N ALA A 201 -3.55 3.57 -8.63
CA ALA A 201 -3.06 2.36 -9.28
C ALA A 201 -3.73 1.08 -8.73
N VAL A 202 -4.01 1.02 -7.43
CA VAL A 202 -4.75 -0.11 -6.82
C VAL A 202 -6.20 -0.15 -7.30
N ARG A 203 -6.77 0.99 -7.64
CA ARG A 203 -8.11 1.13 -8.24
C ARG A 203 -8.13 0.95 -9.75
N CYS A 204 -7.00 0.55 -10.33
CA CYS A 204 -6.84 0.37 -11.78
C CYS A 204 -6.94 1.65 -12.61
N GLU A 205 -6.88 2.82 -11.97
CA GLU A 205 -6.80 4.14 -12.63
C GLU A 205 -5.36 4.39 -13.10
N PHE A 206 -4.84 3.48 -13.95
CA PHE A 206 -3.41 3.44 -14.32
C PHE A 206 -2.95 4.69 -15.05
N ARG A 207 -3.80 5.27 -15.89
CA ARG A 207 -3.47 6.49 -16.64
C ARG A 207 -3.24 7.65 -15.68
N LEU A 208 -4.17 7.90 -14.76
CA LEU A 208 -4.03 8.92 -13.73
C LEU A 208 -2.85 8.66 -12.81
N ALA A 209 -2.70 7.42 -12.36
CA ALA A 209 -1.59 7.02 -11.50
C ALA A 209 -0.23 7.28 -12.16
N SER A 210 -0.09 6.98 -13.47
CA SER A 210 1.14 7.21 -14.22
C SER A 210 1.44 8.70 -14.45
N GLN A 211 0.41 9.53 -14.59
CA GLN A 211 0.54 10.98 -14.74
C GLN A 211 0.89 11.66 -13.42
N LEU A 212 0.31 11.22 -12.29
CA LEU A 212 0.59 11.80 -10.98
C LEU A 212 1.93 11.37 -10.38
N ARG A 213 2.40 10.18 -10.69
CA ARG A 213 3.61 9.59 -10.09
C ARG A 213 4.91 10.38 -10.32
N PRO A 214 5.20 10.93 -11.53
CA PRO A 214 6.40 11.71 -11.77
C PRO A 214 6.39 13.11 -11.16
N ILE A 215 5.26 13.55 -10.60
CA ILE A 215 5.12 14.88 -10.01
C ILE A 215 5.95 14.94 -8.73
N LYS A 216 7.00 15.77 -8.76
CA LYS A 216 7.86 16.04 -7.61
C LYS A 216 7.48 17.36 -6.98
N VAL A 217 7.22 17.34 -5.68
CA VAL A 217 6.75 18.50 -4.92
C VAL A 217 7.78 19.64 -4.89
N ASP A 218 9.06 19.29 -4.89
CA ASP A 218 10.20 20.24 -4.90
C ASP A 218 10.28 21.11 -6.18
N LYS A 219 9.54 20.75 -7.22
CA LYS A 219 9.45 21.57 -8.45
C LYS A 219 8.44 22.72 -8.37
N TYR A 220 7.64 22.77 -7.31
CA TYR A 220 6.59 23.77 -7.13
C TYR A 220 6.96 24.71 -5.98
N SER A 221 7.15 25.99 -6.30
CA SER A 221 7.38 27.04 -5.31
C SER A 221 6.12 27.39 -4.51
N ASN A 222 4.93 27.16 -5.12
CA ASN A 222 3.64 27.36 -4.51
C ASN A 222 2.86 26.04 -4.49
N LEU A 223 2.34 25.64 -3.33
CA LEU A 223 1.57 24.39 -3.19
C LEU A 223 0.16 24.47 -3.78
N GLU A 224 -0.37 25.67 -4.03
CA GLU A 224 -1.61 25.83 -4.79
C GLU A 224 -1.41 25.52 -6.28
N ASP A 225 -0.24 25.83 -6.84
CA ASP A 225 0.09 25.41 -8.21
C ASP A 225 0.18 23.89 -8.32
N LEU A 226 0.77 23.23 -7.30
CA LEU A 226 0.75 21.76 -7.23
C LEU A 226 -0.67 21.23 -7.17
N ARG A 227 -1.56 21.80 -6.34
CA ARG A 227 -2.98 21.42 -6.25
C ARG A 227 -3.66 21.53 -7.61
N ASN A 228 -3.50 22.66 -8.29
CA ASN A 228 -4.09 22.92 -9.58
C ASN A 228 -3.63 21.91 -10.65
N VAL A 229 -2.34 21.57 -10.65
CA VAL A 229 -1.81 20.53 -11.55
C VAL A 229 -2.43 19.17 -11.27
N LEU A 230 -2.55 18.78 -9.99
CA LEU A 230 -3.19 17.52 -9.61
C LEU A 230 -4.66 17.46 -10.02
N LEU A 231 -5.41 18.55 -9.78
CA LEU A 231 -6.83 18.66 -10.16
C LEU A 231 -6.99 18.62 -11.68
N ASN A 232 -6.19 19.38 -12.44
CA ASN A 232 -6.24 19.37 -13.90
C ASN A 232 -6.00 17.98 -14.51
N ILE A 233 -5.08 17.21 -13.94
CA ILE A 233 -4.84 15.82 -14.36
C ILE A 233 -6.07 14.94 -14.08
N ILE A 234 -6.70 15.11 -12.93
CA ILE A 234 -7.89 14.33 -12.55
C ILE A 234 -9.09 14.73 -13.43
N ASP A 235 -9.31 16.02 -13.64
CA ASP A 235 -10.43 16.55 -14.41
C ASP A 235 -10.31 16.21 -15.91
N GLY A 236 -9.09 16.21 -16.49
CA GLY A 236 -8.86 15.83 -17.87
C GLY A 236 -9.18 14.37 -18.22
N GLN A 237 -9.40 13.51 -17.23
CA GLN A 237 -9.90 12.14 -17.43
C GLN A 237 -11.45 12.09 -17.42
N TYR A 238 -12.12 12.97 -16.72
CA TYR A 238 -13.58 13.02 -16.68
C TYR A 238 -14.17 13.59 -17.98
N ASP A 239 -13.48 14.53 -18.63
CA ASP A 239 -13.91 15.14 -19.90
C ASP A 239 -13.85 14.16 -21.09
N ASN A 240 -13.13 13.04 -20.97
CA ASN A 240 -13.01 12.04 -22.04
C ASN A 240 -14.02 10.88 -21.92
N ASN A 241 -14.85 10.84 -20.85
CA ASN A 241 -15.79 9.75 -20.57
C ASN A 241 -17.28 10.21 -20.61
N THR A 242 -17.55 11.44 -21.06
CA THR A 242 -18.89 11.95 -21.42
C THR A 242 -19.10 11.84 -22.92
#